data_a8de408dae00d01b81b5f85ccf0ef117
#
_entry.id   a8de408dae00d01b81b5f85ccf0ef117
#
_cell.length_a   1.000
_cell.length_b   1.000
_cell.length_c   1.000
_cell.angle_alpha   90.00
_cell.angle_beta   90.00
_cell.angle_gamma   90.00
#
_symmetry.space_group_name_H-M   'P 1'
#
loop_
_entity.id
_entity.type
_entity.pdbx_description
1 polymer ?
#
loop_
_entity_poly.entity_id
_entity_poly.type
_entity_poly.pdbx_seq_one_letter_code
_entity_poly.pdbx_strand_id
1 'polypeptide(L)'
;QIIDINMGCPAKKVCNKWAGSALMQNEPLAIDIVEAVVRVCAARNVPVTLKMRTGWCQSHKNAVVLAQAAQEAGVSMVAVHGRTREQGYRGLAEYETIAAVKAALRIPVVANGDIDSPEKAAAVLRATGADAVMIGRAAQGAPWIFREIAHFLAHGTHLAPPLVSEVRRLLVEHLHDHYSLYDEFIGVRSARKHIGWYVRDLPGGEAFRARMNLIDDSTGQVRAVEHYLDGLNEAMDRLPARSNARRPADNAPIEETV
;
A
#
# COMPACT_ATOMS: atom_id res chain seq x y z
N GLN A 1 1.31 -11.74 -16.39
CA GLN A 1 0.83 -11.97 -15.02
C GLN A 1 2.03 -12.32 -14.14
N ILE A 2 1.89 -12.18 -12.82
CA ILE A 2 2.95 -12.36 -11.84
C ILE A 2 2.37 -13.16 -10.66
N ILE A 3 3.16 -14.00 -10.02
CA ILE A 3 2.84 -14.57 -8.70
C ILE A 3 3.70 -13.87 -7.66
N ASP A 4 3.06 -13.23 -6.67
CA ASP A 4 3.75 -12.57 -5.54
C ASP A 4 3.63 -13.42 -4.27
N ILE A 5 4.77 -13.77 -3.66
CA ILE A 5 4.82 -14.52 -2.40
C ILE A 5 4.81 -13.53 -1.25
N ASN A 6 3.85 -13.69 -0.32
CA ASN A 6 3.71 -12.84 0.84
C ASN A 6 4.47 -13.40 2.06
N MET A 7 5.61 -12.79 2.38
CA MET A 7 6.36 -13.02 3.63
C MET A 7 6.41 -11.74 4.50
N GLY A 8 5.42 -10.85 4.37
CA GLY A 8 5.40 -9.57 5.09
C GLY A 8 4.17 -9.35 5.98
N CYS A 9 3.08 -10.09 5.81
CA CYS A 9 1.86 -9.91 6.60
C CYS A 9 2.11 -10.16 8.10
N PRO A 10 1.89 -9.17 9.00
CA PRO A 10 2.15 -9.31 10.43
C PRO A 10 0.95 -9.83 11.23
N ALA A 11 -0.20 -10.03 10.58
CA ALA A 11 -1.46 -10.39 11.24
C ALA A 11 -1.34 -11.70 12.02
N LYS A 12 -1.86 -11.74 13.26
CA LYS A 12 -1.79 -12.92 14.11
C LYS A 12 -2.42 -14.14 13.45
N LYS A 13 -3.59 -13.98 12.83
CA LYS A 13 -4.29 -15.08 12.14
C LYS A 13 -3.48 -15.72 10.99
N VAL A 14 -2.62 -14.92 10.34
CA VAL A 14 -1.71 -15.39 9.27
C VAL A 14 -0.48 -16.03 9.90
N CYS A 15 0.19 -15.33 10.83
CA CYS A 15 1.40 -15.82 11.47
C CYS A 15 1.19 -17.13 12.26
N ASN A 16 0.03 -17.31 12.90
CA ASN A 16 -0.30 -18.54 13.63
C ASN A 16 -0.44 -19.77 12.72
N LYS A 17 -0.53 -19.58 11.41
CA LYS A 17 -0.57 -20.64 10.40
C LYS A 17 0.78 -20.81 9.68
N TRP A 18 1.87 -20.33 10.27
CA TRP A 18 3.20 -20.32 9.63
C TRP A 18 3.19 -19.72 8.21
N ALA A 19 2.48 -18.59 8.04
CA ALA A 19 2.40 -17.88 6.78
C ALA A 19 2.76 -16.38 6.97
N GLY A 20 2.90 -15.64 5.88
CA GLY A 20 3.28 -14.24 5.92
C GLY A 20 4.64 -14.03 6.59
N SER A 21 4.75 -13.06 7.50
CA SER A 21 6.03 -12.75 8.16
C SER A 21 6.53 -13.82 9.15
N ALA A 22 5.71 -14.81 9.53
CA ALA A 22 6.16 -15.92 10.36
C ALA A 22 7.20 -16.78 9.63
N LEU A 23 7.14 -16.87 8.31
CA LEU A 23 8.13 -17.58 7.50
C LEU A 23 9.55 -17.03 7.66
N MET A 24 9.70 -15.75 8.00
CA MET A 24 11.02 -15.17 8.27
C MET A 24 11.71 -15.73 9.53
N GLN A 25 11.02 -16.51 10.36
CA GLN A 25 11.63 -17.23 11.50
C GLN A 25 12.16 -18.62 11.13
N ASN A 26 11.82 -19.13 9.94
CA ASN A 26 12.22 -20.45 9.45
C ASN A 26 12.70 -20.32 8.01
N GLU A 27 13.95 -19.92 7.87
CA GLU A 27 14.56 -19.67 6.55
C GLU A 27 14.52 -20.89 5.63
N PRO A 28 14.83 -22.12 6.10
CA PRO A 28 14.73 -23.31 5.25
C PRO A 28 13.32 -23.48 4.66
N LEU A 29 12.28 -23.43 5.51
CA LEU A 29 10.89 -23.55 5.05
C LEU A 29 10.50 -22.43 4.09
N ALA A 30 10.95 -21.19 4.35
CA ALA A 30 10.68 -20.07 3.50
C ALA A 30 11.26 -20.28 2.07
N ILE A 31 12.49 -20.78 2.00
CA ILE A 31 13.16 -21.05 0.71
C ILE A 31 12.56 -22.26 0.00
N ASP A 32 12.25 -23.33 0.70
CA ASP A 32 11.53 -24.50 0.13
C ASP A 32 10.23 -24.07 -0.57
N ILE A 33 9.47 -23.16 0.04
CA ILE A 33 8.25 -22.60 -0.54
C ILE A 33 8.56 -21.77 -1.79
N VAL A 34 9.57 -20.89 -1.73
CA VAL A 34 9.99 -20.08 -2.87
C VAL A 34 10.40 -20.96 -4.06
N GLU A 35 11.25 -21.94 -3.83
CA GLU A 35 11.72 -22.87 -4.87
C GLU A 35 10.57 -23.65 -5.50
N ALA A 36 9.63 -24.14 -4.67
CA ALA A 36 8.47 -24.87 -5.17
C ALA A 36 7.59 -23.98 -6.08
N VAL A 37 7.34 -22.73 -5.69
CA VAL A 37 6.55 -21.78 -6.48
C VAL A 37 7.28 -21.41 -7.77
N VAL A 38 8.56 -21.04 -7.68
CA VAL A 38 9.37 -20.68 -8.85
C VAL A 38 9.41 -21.82 -9.87
N ARG A 39 9.67 -23.06 -9.43
CA ARG A 39 9.70 -24.25 -10.30
C ARG A 39 8.40 -24.44 -11.07
N VAL A 40 7.25 -24.30 -10.43
CA VAL A 40 5.93 -24.44 -11.10
C VAL A 40 5.66 -23.28 -12.06
N CYS A 41 6.02 -22.07 -11.67
CA CYS A 41 5.79 -20.85 -12.47
C CYS A 41 6.72 -20.78 -13.68
N ALA A 42 7.96 -21.22 -13.56
CA ALA A 42 8.95 -21.24 -14.64
C ALA A 42 8.47 -22.03 -15.87
N ALA A 43 7.77 -23.17 -15.65
CA ALA A 43 7.20 -23.98 -16.73
C ALA A 43 6.16 -23.22 -17.58
N ARG A 44 5.67 -22.07 -17.12
CA ARG A 44 4.67 -21.22 -17.79
C ARG A 44 5.18 -19.80 -18.08
N ASN A 45 6.47 -19.55 -17.89
CA ASN A 45 7.08 -18.22 -18.01
C ASN A 45 6.37 -17.15 -17.16
N VAL A 46 5.88 -17.53 -15.97
CA VAL A 46 5.27 -16.59 -15.01
C VAL A 46 6.34 -16.16 -14.02
N PRO A 47 6.71 -14.88 -13.96
CA PRO A 47 7.69 -14.38 -12.98
C PRO A 47 7.13 -14.48 -11.57
N VAL A 48 8.01 -14.80 -10.61
CA VAL A 48 7.70 -14.84 -9.18
C VAL A 48 8.37 -13.66 -8.51
N THR A 49 7.64 -12.96 -7.65
CA THR A 49 8.14 -11.88 -6.81
C THR A 49 7.95 -12.22 -5.34
N LEU A 50 8.71 -11.55 -4.48
CA LEU A 50 8.65 -11.77 -3.04
C LEU A 50 8.45 -10.45 -2.32
N LYS A 51 7.43 -10.36 -1.44
CA LYS A 51 7.28 -9.24 -0.52
C LYS A 51 7.51 -9.65 0.92
N MET A 52 8.44 -8.97 1.59
CA MET A 52 8.84 -9.28 2.97
C MET A 52 9.02 -8.04 3.85
N ARG A 53 9.37 -8.25 5.11
CA ARG A 53 9.80 -7.25 6.09
C ARG A 53 11.31 -7.31 6.30
N THR A 54 11.86 -6.45 7.19
CA THR A 54 13.29 -6.47 7.55
C THR A 54 13.66 -7.69 8.39
N GLY A 55 12.71 -8.31 9.06
CA GLY A 55 12.86 -9.48 9.91
C GLY A 55 11.68 -9.66 10.84
N TRP A 56 11.81 -10.63 11.77
CA TRP A 56 10.79 -10.88 12.79
C TRP A 56 10.79 -9.80 13.88
N CYS A 57 11.95 -9.50 14.46
CA CYS A 57 12.16 -8.51 15.51
C CYS A 57 13.49 -7.78 15.31
N GLN A 58 13.82 -6.80 16.14
CA GLN A 58 15.05 -6.02 16.00
C GLN A 58 16.32 -6.85 16.15
N SER A 59 16.31 -7.89 17.01
CA SER A 59 17.42 -8.82 17.18
C SER A 59 17.49 -9.92 16.10
N HIS A 60 16.47 -10.02 15.25
CA HIS A 60 16.40 -11.02 14.18
C HIS A 60 15.94 -10.38 12.88
N LYS A 61 16.86 -9.60 12.27
CA LYS A 61 16.71 -9.01 10.95
C LYS A 61 17.51 -9.84 9.94
N ASN A 62 16.82 -10.64 9.15
CA ASN A 62 17.41 -11.59 8.21
C ASN A 62 17.00 -11.33 6.75
N ALA A 63 16.47 -10.14 6.45
CA ALA A 63 16.00 -9.82 5.09
C ALA A 63 17.07 -10.00 4.01
N VAL A 64 18.34 -9.65 4.30
CA VAL A 64 19.44 -9.80 3.33
C VAL A 64 19.65 -11.26 2.96
N VAL A 65 19.75 -12.13 3.96
CA VAL A 65 19.97 -13.58 3.76
C VAL A 65 18.84 -14.21 2.96
N LEU A 66 17.58 -13.94 3.40
CA LEU A 66 16.39 -14.45 2.70
C LEU A 66 16.28 -13.92 1.26
N ALA A 67 16.61 -12.65 1.04
CA ALA A 67 16.55 -12.06 -0.30
C ALA A 67 17.58 -12.67 -1.25
N GLN A 68 18.82 -12.93 -0.77
CA GLN A 68 19.84 -13.59 -1.57
C GLN A 68 19.41 -15.03 -1.93
N ALA A 69 18.97 -15.80 -0.95
CA ALA A 69 18.49 -17.15 -1.21
C ALA A 69 17.27 -17.18 -2.15
N ALA A 70 16.34 -16.22 -2.03
CA ALA A 70 15.22 -16.09 -2.94
C ALA A 70 15.66 -15.73 -4.37
N GLN A 71 16.67 -14.85 -4.54
CA GLN A 71 17.25 -14.57 -5.86
C GLN A 71 17.88 -15.83 -6.47
N GLU A 72 18.63 -16.61 -5.68
CA GLU A 72 19.25 -17.86 -6.13
C GLU A 72 18.19 -18.89 -6.53
N ALA A 73 17.07 -18.94 -5.82
CA ALA A 73 15.91 -19.76 -6.17
C ALA A 73 15.16 -19.31 -7.43
N GLY A 74 15.46 -18.10 -7.98
CA GLY A 74 14.88 -17.61 -9.23
C GLY A 74 13.75 -16.57 -9.07
N VAL A 75 13.63 -15.93 -7.91
CA VAL A 75 12.73 -14.78 -7.74
C VAL A 75 13.20 -13.63 -8.62
N SER A 76 12.27 -12.96 -9.29
CA SER A 76 12.54 -11.91 -10.27
C SER A 76 12.58 -10.49 -9.67
N MET A 77 12.01 -10.28 -8.48
CA MET A 77 11.98 -8.98 -7.80
C MET A 77 11.68 -9.17 -6.31
N VAL A 78 12.26 -8.35 -5.46
CA VAL A 78 11.97 -8.34 -4.01
C VAL A 78 11.46 -6.98 -3.56
N ALA A 79 10.35 -6.95 -2.82
CA ALA A 79 9.85 -5.74 -2.15
C ALA A 79 10.03 -5.86 -0.62
N VAL A 80 10.68 -4.86 0.00
CA VAL A 80 11.00 -4.88 1.43
C VAL A 80 10.30 -3.75 2.17
N HIS A 81 9.48 -4.09 3.18
CA HIS A 81 8.92 -3.12 4.10
C HIS A 81 9.92 -2.82 5.21
N GLY A 82 10.30 -1.55 5.39
CA GLY A 82 11.28 -1.06 6.36
C GLY A 82 10.84 -1.16 7.84
N ARG A 83 10.18 -2.22 8.22
CA ARG A 83 9.79 -2.56 9.60
C ARG A 83 9.88 -4.06 9.83
N THR A 84 10.19 -4.45 11.07
CA THR A 84 10.06 -5.84 11.50
C THR A 84 8.59 -6.22 11.70
N ARG A 85 8.32 -7.53 11.83
CA ARG A 85 6.97 -8.02 12.17
C ARG A 85 6.48 -7.47 13.51
N GLU A 86 7.35 -7.46 14.55
CA GLU A 86 6.96 -6.95 15.88
C GLU A 86 6.60 -5.48 15.90
N GLN A 87 7.24 -4.66 15.06
CA GLN A 87 6.88 -3.25 14.93
C GLN A 87 5.47 -3.08 14.36
N GLY A 88 5.02 -4.01 13.51
CA GLY A 88 3.74 -3.83 12.80
C GLY A 88 3.74 -2.54 11.99
N TYR A 89 3.05 -1.51 12.50
CA TYR A 89 3.04 -0.15 11.95
C TYR A 89 3.56 0.90 12.95
N ARG A 90 4.08 0.47 14.12
CA ARG A 90 4.61 1.39 15.14
C ARG A 90 5.98 1.93 14.74
N GLY A 91 6.29 3.13 15.23
CA GLY A 91 7.54 3.82 14.95
C GLY A 91 7.69 4.24 13.48
N LEU A 92 8.91 4.46 13.04
CA LEU A 92 9.27 4.81 11.67
C LEU A 92 9.75 3.59 10.90
N ALA A 93 9.49 3.55 9.59
CA ALA A 93 10.17 2.62 8.71
C ALA A 93 11.65 3.04 8.59
N GLU A 94 12.55 2.06 8.69
CA GLU A 94 13.97 2.24 8.45
C GLU A 94 14.33 1.81 7.02
N TYR A 95 15.40 2.38 6.48
CA TYR A 95 15.78 2.16 5.09
C TYR A 95 17.15 1.52 4.95
N GLU A 96 17.91 1.39 6.03
CA GLU A 96 19.25 0.80 6.07
C GLU A 96 19.24 -0.66 5.64
N THR A 97 18.28 -1.45 6.14
CA THR A 97 18.12 -2.85 5.72
C THR A 97 17.72 -2.95 4.24
N ILE A 98 16.90 -2.01 3.73
CA ILE A 98 16.53 -1.99 2.31
C ILE A 98 17.75 -1.71 1.44
N ALA A 99 18.60 -0.75 1.84
CA ALA A 99 19.85 -0.45 1.17
C ALA A 99 20.80 -1.67 1.17
N ALA A 100 20.91 -2.37 2.30
CA ALA A 100 21.71 -3.59 2.41
C ALA A 100 21.19 -4.71 1.50
N VAL A 101 19.86 -4.90 1.42
CA VAL A 101 19.25 -5.85 0.47
C VAL A 101 19.57 -5.45 -0.97
N LYS A 102 19.41 -4.16 -1.32
CA LYS A 102 19.73 -3.70 -2.68
C LYS A 102 21.21 -3.92 -3.05
N ALA A 103 22.11 -3.65 -2.13
CA ALA A 103 23.54 -3.87 -2.35
C ALA A 103 23.91 -5.35 -2.54
N ALA A 104 23.13 -6.26 -1.96
CA ALA A 104 23.35 -7.71 -2.01
C ALA A 104 22.71 -8.40 -3.23
N LEU A 105 21.77 -7.73 -3.94
CA LEU A 105 20.99 -8.33 -5.02
C LEU A 105 21.31 -7.71 -6.38
N ARG A 106 21.15 -8.54 -7.42
CA ARG A 106 21.22 -8.12 -8.84
C ARG A 106 19.83 -7.91 -9.45
N ILE A 107 18.80 -8.49 -8.86
CA ILE A 107 17.41 -8.32 -9.29
C ILE A 107 16.83 -7.00 -8.74
N PRO A 108 15.73 -6.49 -9.31
CA PRO A 108 15.07 -5.29 -8.81
C PRO A 108 14.65 -5.41 -7.34
N VAL A 109 14.89 -4.32 -6.60
CA VAL A 109 14.46 -4.15 -5.21
C VAL A 109 13.49 -2.98 -5.11
N VAL A 110 12.35 -3.19 -4.46
CA VAL A 110 11.31 -2.18 -4.25
C VAL A 110 11.28 -1.77 -2.78
N ALA A 111 11.49 -0.49 -2.51
CA ALA A 111 11.44 0.06 -1.16
C ALA A 111 9.99 0.36 -0.75
N ASN A 112 9.60 -0.10 0.44
CA ASN A 112 8.27 0.12 1.00
C ASN A 112 8.35 0.59 2.46
N GLY A 113 7.43 1.43 2.87
CA GLY A 113 7.26 1.91 4.25
C GLY A 113 7.33 3.43 4.34
N ASP A 114 6.28 4.03 4.90
CA ASP A 114 6.15 5.47 5.21
C ASP A 114 6.48 6.40 4.04
N ILE A 115 6.16 6.00 2.82
CA ILE A 115 6.32 6.82 1.61
C ILE A 115 4.96 7.45 1.33
N ASP A 116 4.84 8.73 1.62
CA ASP A 116 3.59 9.49 1.65
C ASP A 116 3.62 10.77 0.81
N SER A 117 4.76 11.11 0.22
CA SER A 117 4.92 12.26 -0.67
C SER A 117 5.94 12.00 -1.78
N PRO A 118 5.95 12.83 -2.84
CA PRO A 118 6.95 12.80 -3.89
C PRO A 118 8.38 12.97 -3.37
N GLU A 119 8.61 13.89 -2.44
CA GLU A 119 9.93 14.14 -1.85
C GLU A 119 10.41 12.94 -1.04
N LYS A 120 9.49 12.33 -0.29
CA LYS A 120 9.81 11.12 0.48
C LYS A 120 10.17 9.96 -0.42
N ALA A 121 9.46 9.78 -1.53
CA ALA A 121 9.79 8.78 -2.54
C ALA A 121 11.19 9.00 -3.11
N ALA A 122 11.51 10.24 -3.52
CA ALA A 122 12.84 10.59 -4.03
C ALA A 122 13.94 10.39 -2.96
N ALA A 123 13.68 10.79 -1.71
CA ALA A 123 14.64 10.62 -0.60
C ALA A 123 14.90 9.13 -0.32
N VAL A 124 13.86 8.29 -0.32
CA VAL A 124 13.99 6.85 -0.10
C VAL A 124 14.77 6.18 -1.22
N LEU A 125 14.48 6.50 -2.48
CA LEU A 125 15.25 5.97 -3.62
C LEU A 125 16.73 6.34 -3.53
N ARG A 126 17.05 7.59 -3.20
CA ARG A 126 18.45 8.02 -3.01
C ARG A 126 19.13 7.32 -1.85
N ALA A 127 18.44 7.16 -0.72
CA ALA A 127 19.01 6.55 0.48
C ALA A 127 19.23 5.04 0.34
N THR A 128 18.38 4.35 -0.43
CA THR A 128 18.42 2.89 -0.53
C THR A 128 19.07 2.38 -1.80
N GLY A 129 19.14 3.18 -2.86
CA GLY A 129 19.50 2.73 -4.20
C GLY A 129 18.46 1.78 -4.82
N ALA A 130 17.29 1.62 -4.20
CA ALA A 130 16.22 0.75 -4.71
C ALA A 130 15.74 1.19 -6.10
N ASP A 131 15.27 0.23 -6.90
CA ASP A 131 14.86 0.46 -8.29
C ASP A 131 13.47 1.08 -8.38
N ALA A 132 12.64 0.89 -7.35
CA ALA A 132 11.28 1.45 -7.29
C ALA A 132 10.82 1.63 -5.84
N VAL A 133 9.67 2.30 -5.68
CA VAL A 133 8.97 2.43 -4.40
C VAL A 133 7.59 1.78 -4.46
N MET A 134 7.14 1.24 -3.33
CA MET A 134 5.79 0.72 -3.15
C MET A 134 5.02 1.59 -2.16
N ILE A 135 3.90 2.14 -2.60
CA ILE A 135 3.04 2.99 -1.80
C ILE A 135 1.92 2.14 -1.18
N GLY A 136 1.73 2.27 0.12
CA GLY A 136 0.64 1.61 0.85
C GLY A 136 -0.45 2.61 1.26
N ARG A 137 -0.54 2.89 2.54
CA ARG A 137 -1.59 3.71 3.17
C ARG A 137 -1.78 5.09 2.55
N ALA A 138 -0.72 5.71 2.03
CA ALA A 138 -0.80 7.03 1.41
C ALA A 138 -1.62 7.08 0.12
N ALA A 139 -1.84 5.93 -0.54
CA ALA A 139 -2.71 5.82 -1.71
C ALA A 139 -4.21 5.71 -1.35
N GLN A 140 -4.52 5.39 -0.08
CA GLN A 140 -5.90 5.28 0.38
C GLN A 140 -6.58 6.64 0.34
N GLY A 141 -7.62 6.77 -0.48
CA GLY A 141 -8.32 8.04 -0.71
C GLY A 141 -7.55 9.07 -1.54
N ALA A 142 -6.37 8.71 -2.05
CA ALA A 142 -5.57 9.57 -2.90
C ALA A 142 -4.76 8.77 -3.94
N PRO A 143 -5.40 8.03 -4.86
CA PRO A 143 -4.69 7.21 -5.83
C PRO A 143 -3.83 8.03 -6.81
N TRP A 144 -4.08 9.30 -6.97
CA TRP A 144 -3.26 10.22 -7.78
C TRP A 144 -1.83 10.41 -7.25
N ILE A 145 -1.52 9.97 -6.00
CA ILE A 145 -0.16 10.02 -5.45
C ILE A 145 0.86 9.32 -6.35
N PHE A 146 0.48 8.26 -7.05
CA PHE A 146 1.37 7.57 -7.98
C PHE A 146 1.79 8.47 -9.14
N ARG A 147 0.86 9.23 -9.71
CA ARG A 147 1.13 10.20 -10.77
C ARG A 147 1.99 11.36 -10.25
N GLU A 148 1.70 11.86 -9.05
CA GLU A 148 2.47 12.93 -8.41
C GLU A 148 3.93 12.50 -8.19
N ILE A 149 4.14 11.31 -7.65
CA ILE A 149 5.49 10.75 -7.44
C ILE A 149 6.21 10.55 -8.78
N ALA A 150 5.57 9.93 -9.76
CA ALA A 150 6.16 9.69 -11.07
C ALA A 150 6.60 11.00 -11.75
N HIS A 151 5.74 12.03 -11.71
CA HIS A 151 6.06 13.34 -12.27
C HIS A 151 7.24 13.99 -11.54
N PHE A 152 7.21 13.98 -10.21
CA PHE A 152 8.29 14.58 -9.40
C PHE A 152 9.65 13.89 -9.63
N LEU A 153 9.65 12.57 -9.72
CA LEU A 153 10.87 11.81 -10.00
C LEU A 153 11.44 12.10 -11.39
N ALA A 154 10.56 12.37 -12.38
CA ALA A 154 10.98 12.66 -13.74
C ALA A 154 11.41 14.12 -13.96
N HIS A 155 10.78 15.08 -13.28
CA HIS A 155 10.90 16.51 -13.59
C HIS A 155 11.41 17.37 -12.42
N GLY A 156 11.42 16.87 -11.19
CA GLY A 156 11.80 17.62 -9.99
C GLY A 156 10.77 18.68 -9.56
N THR A 157 9.59 18.69 -10.16
CA THR A 157 8.52 19.67 -9.90
C THR A 157 7.22 18.98 -9.47
N HIS A 158 6.38 19.70 -8.74
CA HIS A 158 5.07 19.18 -8.32
C HIS A 158 4.02 19.38 -9.39
N LEU A 159 3.09 18.43 -9.48
CA LEU A 159 1.82 18.63 -10.17
C LEU A 159 0.90 19.52 -9.31
N ALA A 160 0.04 20.29 -9.95
CA ALA A 160 -1.07 20.92 -9.27
C ALA A 160 -1.97 19.84 -8.62
N PRO A 161 -2.58 20.15 -7.46
CA PRO A 161 -3.54 19.23 -6.83
C PRO A 161 -4.64 18.81 -7.82
N PRO A 162 -5.25 17.62 -7.66
CA PRO A 162 -6.28 17.14 -8.59
C PRO A 162 -7.49 18.06 -8.60
N LEU A 163 -8.17 18.11 -9.73
CA LEU A 163 -9.48 18.76 -9.84
C LEU A 163 -10.51 18.02 -9.00
N VAL A 164 -11.45 18.74 -8.38
CA VAL A 164 -12.56 18.12 -7.63
C VAL A 164 -13.37 17.20 -8.54
N SER A 165 -13.62 17.62 -9.79
CA SER A 165 -14.30 16.82 -10.81
C SER A 165 -13.56 15.51 -11.16
N GLU A 166 -12.22 15.52 -11.17
CA GLU A 166 -11.41 14.31 -11.34
C GLU A 166 -11.58 13.35 -10.17
N VAL A 167 -11.52 13.86 -8.94
CA VAL A 167 -11.70 13.06 -7.72
C VAL A 167 -13.11 12.47 -7.64
N ARG A 168 -14.14 13.24 -8.02
CA ARG A 168 -15.51 12.75 -8.15
C ARG A 168 -15.59 11.55 -9.07
N ARG A 169 -15.06 11.66 -10.28
CA ARG A 169 -15.05 10.57 -11.26
C ARG A 169 -14.32 9.33 -10.70
N LEU A 170 -13.11 9.50 -10.15
CA LEU A 170 -12.32 8.40 -9.61
C LEU A 170 -13.04 7.69 -8.45
N LEU A 171 -13.66 8.43 -7.54
CA LEU A 171 -14.37 7.82 -6.42
C LEU A 171 -15.64 7.09 -6.89
N VAL A 172 -16.40 7.69 -7.79
CA VAL A 172 -17.62 7.05 -8.32
C VAL A 172 -17.28 5.78 -9.11
N GLU A 173 -16.25 5.80 -9.97
CA GLU A 173 -15.75 4.62 -10.68
C GLU A 173 -15.31 3.53 -9.69
N HIS A 174 -14.53 3.90 -8.66
CA HIS A 174 -14.09 2.98 -7.60
C HIS A 174 -15.28 2.35 -6.86
N LEU A 175 -16.34 3.12 -6.58
CA LEU A 175 -17.54 2.59 -5.93
C LEU A 175 -18.30 1.62 -6.84
N HIS A 176 -18.45 1.92 -8.12
CA HIS A 176 -19.07 0.99 -9.07
C HIS A 176 -18.31 -0.33 -9.17
N ASP A 177 -16.98 -0.28 -9.30
CA ASP A 177 -16.14 -1.47 -9.32
C ASP A 177 -16.28 -2.26 -8.01
N HIS A 178 -16.31 -1.57 -6.87
CA HIS A 178 -16.47 -2.18 -5.56
C HIS A 178 -17.81 -2.91 -5.42
N TYR A 179 -18.92 -2.27 -5.82
CA TYR A 179 -20.25 -2.88 -5.76
C TYR A 179 -20.45 -3.99 -6.80
N SER A 180 -19.70 -3.99 -7.90
CA SER A 180 -19.71 -5.09 -8.85
C SER A 180 -19.05 -6.36 -8.31
N LEU A 181 -18.11 -6.21 -7.35
CA LEU A 181 -17.33 -7.29 -6.76
C LEU A 181 -17.99 -7.92 -5.53
N TYR A 182 -18.72 -7.11 -4.76
CA TYR A 182 -19.36 -7.52 -3.49
C TYR A 182 -20.88 -7.46 -3.63
N ASP A 183 -21.60 -8.29 -2.83
CA ASP A 183 -23.04 -8.13 -2.68
C ASP A 183 -23.40 -6.77 -2.03
N GLU A 184 -24.67 -6.35 -2.17
CA GLU A 184 -25.15 -5.06 -1.69
C GLU A 184 -24.84 -4.83 -0.20
N PHE A 185 -25.05 -5.84 0.63
CA PHE A 185 -24.88 -5.71 2.08
C PHE A 185 -23.39 -5.51 2.48
N ILE A 186 -22.50 -6.34 1.95
CA ILE A 186 -21.05 -6.24 2.22
C ILE A 186 -20.48 -5.03 1.51
N GLY A 187 -20.87 -4.81 0.25
CA GLY A 187 -20.39 -3.71 -0.59
C GLY A 187 -20.63 -2.36 0.04
N VAL A 188 -21.88 -2.08 0.45
CA VAL A 188 -22.25 -0.80 1.08
C VAL A 188 -21.49 -0.55 2.37
N ARG A 189 -21.36 -1.56 3.23
CA ARG A 189 -20.65 -1.42 4.52
C ARG A 189 -19.16 -1.22 4.36
N SER A 190 -18.53 -1.97 3.48
CA SER A 190 -17.08 -1.86 3.23
C SER A 190 -16.71 -0.59 2.45
N ALA A 191 -17.59 -0.10 1.56
CA ALA A 191 -17.41 1.16 0.84
C ALA A 191 -17.31 2.37 1.78
N ARG A 192 -17.98 2.37 2.94
CA ARG A 192 -17.92 3.43 3.96
C ARG A 192 -16.48 3.78 4.34
N LYS A 193 -15.61 2.78 4.44
CA LYS A 193 -14.20 2.96 4.75
C LYS A 193 -13.47 3.65 3.59
N HIS A 194 -13.72 3.23 2.36
CA HIS A 194 -13.10 3.81 1.17
C HIS A 194 -13.54 5.26 0.97
N ILE A 195 -14.85 5.53 1.02
CA ILE A 195 -15.40 6.90 0.94
C ILE A 195 -14.78 7.78 2.03
N GLY A 196 -14.72 7.27 3.28
CA GLY A 196 -14.13 7.97 4.41
C GLY A 196 -12.67 8.38 4.17
N TRP A 197 -11.87 7.57 3.48
CA TRP A 197 -10.50 7.94 3.14
C TRP A 197 -10.40 9.09 2.15
N TYR A 198 -11.30 9.16 1.16
CA TYR A 198 -11.31 10.25 0.16
C TYR A 198 -11.73 11.59 0.76
N VAL A 199 -12.69 11.57 1.70
CA VAL A 199 -13.33 12.82 2.16
C VAL A 199 -12.79 13.36 3.48
N ARG A 200 -11.99 12.61 4.22
CA ARG A 200 -11.58 12.93 5.61
C ARG A 200 -10.89 14.28 5.78
N ASP A 201 -10.17 14.74 4.75
CA ASP A 201 -9.39 15.97 4.77
C ASP A 201 -10.05 17.09 3.95
N LEU A 202 -11.26 16.86 3.45
CA LEU A 202 -12.00 17.82 2.62
C LEU A 202 -12.94 18.68 3.48
N PRO A 203 -13.23 19.91 3.05
CA PRO A 203 -14.21 20.77 3.74
C PRO A 203 -15.54 20.06 3.95
N GLY A 204 -16.03 20.02 5.19
CA GLY A 204 -17.26 19.33 5.53
C GLY A 204 -17.23 17.79 5.44
N GLY A 205 -16.07 17.19 5.18
CA GLY A 205 -15.93 15.75 4.93
C GLY A 205 -16.31 14.89 6.14
N GLU A 206 -16.03 15.32 7.37
CA GLU A 206 -16.43 14.59 8.57
C GLU A 206 -17.96 14.54 8.74
N ALA A 207 -18.62 15.69 8.58
CA ALA A 207 -20.08 15.77 8.62
C ALA A 207 -20.73 14.97 7.47
N PHE A 208 -20.14 15.02 6.29
CA PHE A 208 -20.57 14.18 5.16
C PHE A 208 -20.43 12.70 5.50
N ARG A 209 -19.28 12.26 6.01
CA ARG A 209 -19.02 10.87 6.40
C ARG A 209 -20.05 10.36 7.41
N ALA A 210 -20.39 11.18 8.43
CA ALA A 210 -21.38 10.82 9.44
C ALA A 210 -22.75 10.51 8.81
N ARG A 211 -23.21 11.35 7.88
CA ARG A 211 -24.48 11.14 7.15
C ARG A 211 -24.41 9.93 6.18
N MET A 212 -23.33 9.84 5.41
CA MET A 212 -23.10 8.78 4.42
C MET A 212 -23.09 7.39 5.08
N ASN A 213 -22.56 7.27 6.31
CA ASN A 213 -22.54 6.01 7.04
C ASN A 213 -23.93 5.46 7.43
N LEU A 214 -24.97 6.28 7.35
CA LEU A 214 -26.37 5.87 7.59
C LEU A 214 -27.08 5.38 6.33
N ILE A 215 -26.46 5.52 5.16
CA ILE A 215 -27.03 5.07 3.89
C ILE A 215 -26.77 3.57 3.74
N ASP A 216 -27.83 2.80 3.50
CA ASP A 216 -27.78 1.33 3.46
C ASP A 216 -27.92 0.73 2.06
N ASP A 217 -27.90 1.57 1.01
CA ASP A 217 -27.91 1.14 -0.38
C ASP A 217 -26.80 1.81 -1.21
N SER A 218 -26.31 1.07 -2.21
CA SER A 218 -25.19 1.49 -3.06
C SER A 218 -25.54 2.72 -3.91
N THR A 219 -26.74 2.77 -4.45
CA THR A 219 -27.22 3.89 -5.27
C THR A 219 -27.29 5.18 -4.44
N GLY A 220 -27.80 5.09 -3.21
CA GLY A 220 -27.83 6.19 -2.26
C GLY A 220 -26.44 6.69 -1.90
N GLN A 221 -25.48 5.78 -1.67
CA GLN A 221 -24.09 6.15 -1.38
C GLN A 221 -23.43 6.87 -2.56
N VAL A 222 -23.62 6.38 -3.79
CA VAL A 222 -23.10 7.05 -5.00
C VAL A 222 -23.69 8.46 -5.14
N ARG A 223 -25.01 8.60 -5.05
CA ARG A 223 -25.68 9.91 -5.14
C ARG A 223 -25.22 10.88 -4.06
N ALA A 224 -25.01 10.40 -2.82
CA ALA A 224 -24.52 11.23 -1.74
C ALA A 224 -23.08 11.73 -2.00
N VAL A 225 -22.22 10.86 -2.52
CA VAL A 225 -20.84 11.21 -2.92
C VAL A 225 -20.84 12.24 -4.05
N GLU A 226 -21.64 12.03 -5.08
CA GLU A 226 -21.80 12.95 -6.21
C GLU A 226 -22.23 14.32 -5.72
N HIS A 227 -23.34 14.39 -4.98
CA HIS A 227 -23.86 15.65 -4.45
C HIS A 227 -22.85 16.42 -3.58
N TYR A 228 -22.12 15.69 -2.72
CA TYR A 228 -21.09 16.30 -1.88
C TYR A 228 -19.94 16.89 -2.69
N LEU A 229 -19.43 16.14 -3.68
CA LEU A 229 -18.30 16.60 -4.50
C LEU A 229 -18.72 17.64 -5.53
N ASP A 230 -19.96 17.61 -6.04
CA ASP A 230 -20.51 18.67 -6.90
C ASP A 230 -20.59 20.00 -6.12
N GLY A 231 -21.09 19.99 -4.87
CA GLY A 231 -21.09 21.17 -4.01
C GLY A 231 -19.68 21.69 -3.68
N LEU A 232 -18.67 20.80 -3.53
CA LEU A 232 -17.30 21.24 -3.41
C LEU A 232 -16.76 21.87 -4.70
N ASN A 233 -17.12 21.31 -5.86
CA ASN A 233 -16.67 21.81 -7.16
C ASN A 233 -17.23 23.22 -7.48
N GLU A 234 -18.40 23.57 -6.94
CA GLU A 234 -18.94 24.95 -7.01
C GLU A 234 -18.10 25.95 -6.19
N ALA A 235 -17.47 25.46 -5.10
CA ALA A 235 -16.68 26.30 -4.19
C ALA A 235 -15.19 26.36 -4.55
N MET A 236 -14.66 25.31 -5.19
CA MET A 236 -13.24 25.21 -5.56
C MET A 236 -13.02 24.27 -6.74
N ASP A 237 -12.14 24.65 -7.66
CA ASP A 237 -11.80 23.81 -8.82
C ASP A 237 -10.90 22.61 -8.44
N ARG A 238 -9.99 22.82 -7.46
CA ARG A 238 -8.97 21.85 -7.07
C ARG A 238 -9.02 21.55 -5.57
N LEU A 239 -8.66 20.31 -5.20
CA LEU A 239 -8.49 19.98 -3.80
C LEU A 239 -7.38 20.82 -3.17
N PRO A 240 -7.44 21.07 -1.84
CA PRO A 240 -6.33 21.67 -1.12
C PRO A 240 -5.09 20.77 -1.21
N ALA A 241 -3.90 21.37 -1.18
CA ALA A 241 -2.66 20.62 -1.11
C ALA A 241 -2.68 19.71 0.13
N ARG A 242 -2.25 18.46 -0.02
CA ARG A 242 -2.20 17.52 1.11
C ARG A 242 -1.20 18.01 2.14
N SER A 243 -1.63 18.06 3.39
CA SER A 243 -0.70 18.30 4.49
C SER A 243 0.16 17.05 4.69
N ASN A 244 1.48 17.18 4.61
CA ASN A 244 2.45 16.11 4.86
C ASN A 244 2.56 15.75 6.36
N ALA A 245 1.70 16.32 7.21
CA ALA A 245 1.67 16.01 8.64
C ALA A 245 1.14 14.59 8.86
N ARG A 246 2.00 13.68 9.34
CA ARG A 246 1.56 12.36 9.82
C ARG A 246 0.53 12.54 10.92
N ARG A 247 -0.65 11.96 10.72
CA ARG A 247 -1.66 11.91 11.78
C ARG A 247 -1.40 10.70 12.68
N PRO A 248 -1.58 10.82 14.00
CA PRO A 248 -1.44 9.70 14.95
C PRO A 248 -2.29 8.46 14.57
N ALA A 249 -3.45 8.68 13.95
CA ALA A 249 -4.34 7.61 13.49
C ALA A 249 -3.75 6.76 12.34
N ASP A 250 -2.79 7.26 11.57
CA ASP A 250 -2.15 6.49 10.49
C ASP A 250 -1.24 5.37 11.03
N ASN A 251 -0.94 5.38 12.33
CA ASN A 251 -0.18 4.34 13.04
C ASN A 251 -1.06 3.36 13.81
N ALA A 252 -2.38 3.56 13.85
CA ALA A 252 -3.28 2.57 14.44
C ALA A 252 -3.23 1.27 13.64
N PRO A 253 -3.20 0.09 14.30
CA PRO A 253 -3.40 -1.15 13.59
C PRO A 253 -4.72 -1.07 12.84
N ILE A 254 -4.70 -1.46 11.56
CA ILE A 254 -5.93 -1.70 10.82
C ILE A 254 -6.61 -2.84 11.58
N GLU A 255 -7.62 -2.53 12.38
CA GLU A 255 -8.47 -3.57 12.95
C GLU A 255 -9.09 -4.32 11.77
N GLU A 256 -8.64 -5.54 11.60
CA GLU A 256 -9.19 -6.47 10.63
C GLU A 256 -10.60 -6.86 11.13
N THR A 257 -11.58 -6.03 10.83
CA THR A 257 -12.97 -6.43 10.87
C THR A 257 -13.19 -7.44 9.75
N VAL A 258 -13.37 -8.69 10.15
CA VAL A 258 -13.86 -9.79 9.31
C VAL A 258 -15.30 -9.50 8.91
#